data_bee62efc72d152fadaf5d5b56caa8476
#
_entry.id   bee62efc72d152fadaf5d5b56caa8476
#
_cell.length_a   1.000
_cell.length_b   1.000
_cell.length_c   1.000
_cell.angle_alpha   90.00
_cell.angle_beta   90.00
_cell.angle_gamma   90.00
#
_symmetry.space_group_name_H-M   'P 1'
#
loop_
_entity.id
_entity.type
_entity.pdbx_description
1 polymer ?
#
loop_
_entity_poly.entity_id
_entity_poly.type
_entity_poly.pdbx_seq_one_letter_code
_entity_poly.pdbx_strand_id
1 'polypeptide(L)'
;MSVGIVLAVLLGGRVERYLVVYEAGPTGFGLARYLIDAGIECAVAAPSKLQRPSGDRVKTDARDARHLARLLHLGEIVAVAIPTVEQEAARDMVRAREDCRGDLMTARHRVSKLLLRQGIVYYGGRAWTGKHELWLRTQRFDTPGLQQAYDAAFDALLTALDRRDRLDREIEALAANSIFTPVVRRLGCLRGVSTLTAFGLAAEIGDWTRLSGRSIGAYLGLVRTEYSSGSTRVQGGVTKTGNSHARRLLAEAAWHHRPRYRPGQDLRRRWDAASPAARARGQAANARLHARWVRFDARKKCPVVANAAIARELAGWCWSLAVLDE
;
A
#
# COMPACT_ATOMS: atom_id res chain seq x y z
N MET A 1 -9.55 1.74 -25.08
CA MET A 1 -10.36 1.57 -23.88
C MET A 1 -11.22 2.80 -23.74
N SER A 2 -12.54 2.66 -23.91
CA SER A 2 -13.50 3.78 -23.80
C SER A 2 -13.74 4.03 -22.31
N VAL A 3 -13.53 5.27 -21.87
CA VAL A 3 -13.88 5.70 -20.50
C VAL A 3 -15.35 6.06 -20.53
N GLY A 4 -16.19 5.35 -19.78
CA GLY A 4 -17.58 5.72 -19.60
C GLY A 4 -17.67 7.06 -18.85
N ILE A 5 -17.62 8.17 -19.58
CA ILE A 5 -17.84 9.51 -19.02
C ILE A 5 -19.33 9.78 -19.11
N VAL A 6 -19.94 10.10 -17.99
CA VAL A 6 -21.34 10.50 -17.95
C VAL A 6 -21.44 11.97 -17.63
N LEU A 7 -22.02 12.71 -18.55
CA LEU A 7 -22.50 14.07 -18.31
C LEU A 7 -23.93 13.94 -17.79
N ALA A 8 -24.16 14.06 -16.49
CA ALA A 8 -25.50 14.16 -15.94
C ALA A 8 -25.89 15.64 -15.86
N VAL A 9 -26.93 16.01 -16.63
CA VAL A 9 -27.56 17.31 -16.55
C VAL A 9 -28.70 17.21 -15.53
N LEU A 10 -28.57 17.89 -14.40
CA LEU A 10 -29.67 18.02 -13.44
C LEU A 10 -30.63 19.08 -13.99
N LEU A 11 -31.76 18.63 -14.57
CA LEU A 11 -32.82 19.46 -15.11
C LEU A 11 -33.70 20.03 -13.99
N GLY A 12 -33.40 21.22 -13.52
CA GLY A 12 -34.42 22.10 -12.93
C GLY A 12 -34.59 23.28 -13.89
N GLY A 13 -35.63 23.34 -14.66
CA GLY A 13 -36.16 24.42 -15.53
C GLY A 13 -35.23 25.37 -16.30
N ARG A 14 -33.98 25.52 -15.91
CA ARG A 14 -32.81 26.13 -16.61
C ARG A 14 -31.57 25.35 -16.24
N VAL A 15 -30.75 25.00 -17.25
CA VAL A 15 -29.48 24.27 -17.04
C VAL A 15 -28.48 25.21 -16.33
N GLU A 16 -28.41 25.14 -15.01
CA GLU A 16 -27.50 26.00 -14.22
C GLU A 16 -26.26 25.26 -13.72
N ARG A 17 -26.22 23.92 -13.74
CA ARG A 17 -25.09 23.15 -13.22
C ARG A 17 -24.87 21.84 -13.98
N TYR A 18 -23.62 21.61 -14.39
CA TYR A 18 -23.17 20.33 -14.93
C TYR A 18 -22.42 19.58 -13.84
N LEU A 19 -22.78 18.32 -13.61
CA LEU A 19 -22.05 17.41 -12.74
C LEU A 19 -21.58 16.23 -13.58
N VAL A 20 -20.27 16.02 -13.63
CA VAL A 20 -19.63 14.92 -14.35
C VAL A 20 -19.27 13.82 -13.38
N VAL A 21 -19.54 12.57 -13.74
CA VAL A 21 -19.07 11.41 -12.96
C VAL A 21 -18.41 10.40 -13.88
N TYR A 22 -17.30 9.82 -13.42
CA TYR A 22 -16.67 8.68 -14.06
C TYR A 22 -16.10 7.72 -13.02
N GLU A 23 -15.88 6.47 -13.42
CA GLU A 23 -15.35 5.42 -12.55
C GLU A 23 -13.84 5.57 -12.38
N ALA A 24 -13.33 5.49 -11.15
CA ALA A 24 -11.90 5.48 -10.88
C ALA A 24 -11.24 4.26 -11.56
N GLY A 25 -10.25 4.52 -12.38
CA GLY A 25 -9.61 3.50 -13.20
C GLY A 25 -8.23 3.94 -13.73
N PRO A 26 -7.72 3.26 -14.75
CA PRO A 26 -6.37 3.51 -15.29
C PRO A 26 -6.20 4.89 -15.95
N THR A 27 -7.29 5.63 -16.18
CA THR A 27 -7.26 7.00 -16.73
C THR A 27 -6.81 8.06 -15.72
N GLY A 28 -6.64 7.69 -14.45
CA GLY A 28 -6.18 8.60 -13.41
C GLY A 28 -7.16 9.73 -13.09
N PHE A 29 -6.63 10.84 -12.59
CA PHE A 29 -7.42 11.98 -12.11
C PHE A 29 -7.23 13.25 -12.94
N GLY A 30 -6.48 13.20 -14.06
CA GLY A 30 -6.23 14.37 -14.91
C GLY A 30 -7.50 15.02 -15.43
N LEU A 31 -8.48 14.20 -15.88
CA LEU A 31 -9.79 14.68 -16.34
C LEU A 31 -10.57 15.40 -15.22
N ALA A 32 -10.58 14.82 -14.01
CA ALA A 32 -11.29 15.45 -12.88
C ALA A 32 -10.69 16.82 -12.54
N ARG A 33 -9.37 16.93 -12.49
CA ARG A 33 -8.69 18.21 -12.24
C ARG A 33 -9.01 19.23 -13.33
N TYR A 34 -8.90 18.84 -14.59
CA TYR A 34 -9.24 19.71 -15.71
C TYR A 34 -10.68 20.23 -15.63
N LEU A 35 -11.65 19.38 -15.33
CA LEU A 35 -13.04 19.78 -15.20
C LEU A 35 -13.26 20.72 -14.01
N ILE A 36 -12.67 20.41 -12.86
CA ILE A 36 -12.76 21.24 -11.65
C ILE A 36 -12.12 22.64 -11.91
N ASP A 37 -10.97 22.69 -12.57
CA ASP A 37 -10.30 23.92 -12.94
C ASP A 37 -11.13 24.75 -13.94
N ALA A 38 -11.92 24.08 -14.79
CA ALA A 38 -12.88 24.72 -15.70
C ALA A 38 -14.23 25.10 -15.02
N GLY A 39 -14.34 24.94 -13.69
CA GLY A 39 -15.55 25.26 -12.93
C GLY A 39 -16.68 24.24 -13.06
N ILE A 40 -16.38 23.04 -13.58
CA ILE A 40 -17.35 21.95 -13.74
C ILE A 40 -17.21 21.00 -12.56
N GLU A 41 -18.30 20.76 -11.82
CA GLU A 41 -18.30 19.77 -10.74
C GLU A 41 -18.01 18.36 -11.27
N CYS A 42 -17.04 17.67 -10.67
CA CYS A 42 -16.65 16.33 -11.09
C CYS A 42 -16.50 15.39 -9.88
N ALA A 43 -17.14 14.23 -9.96
CA ALA A 43 -17.02 13.15 -9.00
C ALA A 43 -16.36 11.93 -9.64
N VAL A 44 -15.35 11.36 -8.97
CA VAL A 44 -14.72 10.10 -9.39
C VAL A 44 -15.28 8.98 -8.53
N ALA A 45 -16.07 8.10 -9.11
CA ALA A 45 -16.78 7.05 -8.38
C ALA A 45 -15.87 5.89 -7.98
N ALA A 46 -16.01 5.38 -6.75
CA ALA A 46 -15.28 4.22 -6.27
C ALA A 46 -15.86 2.92 -6.89
N PRO A 47 -15.12 2.17 -7.75
CA PRO A 47 -15.66 0.99 -8.44
C PRO A 47 -16.23 -0.07 -7.50
N SER A 48 -15.56 -0.30 -6.39
CA SER A 48 -15.96 -1.30 -5.38
C SER A 48 -17.22 -0.93 -4.58
N LYS A 49 -17.74 0.27 -4.76
CA LYS A 49 -18.92 0.80 -4.08
C LYS A 49 -20.10 1.00 -5.03
N LEU A 50 -19.90 0.84 -6.33
CA LEU A 50 -20.99 0.89 -7.30
C LEU A 50 -21.85 -0.36 -7.15
N GLN A 51 -23.09 -0.17 -6.73
CA GLN A 51 -24.07 -1.26 -6.65
C GLN A 51 -24.58 -1.57 -8.05
N ARG A 52 -24.41 -2.82 -8.50
CA ARG A 52 -25.00 -3.29 -9.76
C ARG A 52 -26.27 -4.05 -9.49
N PRO A 53 -27.33 -3.87 -10.33
CA PRO A 53 -28.54 -4.67 -10.23
C PRO A 53 -28.22 -6.16 -10.39
N SER A 54 -28.81 -7.00 -9.54
CA SER A 54 -28.70 -8.46 -9.66
C SER A 54 -29.34 -8.89 -11.00
N GLY A 55 -28.58 -9.59 -11.85
CA GLY A 55 -29.05 -10.07 -13.15
C GLY A 55 -28.56 -9.28 -14.37
N ASP A 56 -27.91 -8.14 -14.20
CA ASP A 56 -27.30 -7.42 -15.32
C ASP A 56 -25.98 -8.10 -15.75
N ARG A 57 -26.09 -9.03 -16.71
CA ARG A 57 -24.98 -9.83 -17.25
C ARG A 57 -24.33 -9.21 -18.49
N VAL A 58 -24.92 -8.15 -19.05
CA VAL A 58 -24.41 -7.51 -20.27
C VAL A 58 -23.72 -6.21 -19.92
N LYS A 59 -22.40 -6.19 -20.04
CA LYS A 59 -21.57 -5.00 -19.82
C LYS A 59 -21.32 -4.29 -21.13
N THR A 60 -21.80 -3.04 -21.24
CA THR A 60 -21.44 -2.11 -22.33
C THR A 60 -21.20 -0.73 -21.74
N ASP A 61 -20.32 0.06 -22.37
CA ASP A 61 -20.00 1.42 -21.93
C ASP A 61 -21.26 2.30 -21.78
N ALA A 62 -22.23 2.16 -22.70
CA ALA A 62 -23.49 2.89 -22.64
C ALA A 62 -24.37 2.50 -21.44
N ARG A 63 -24.37 1.23 -21.02
CA ARG A 63 -25.10 0.78 -19.83
C ARG A 63 -24.39 1.21 -18.55
N ASP A 64 -23.06 1.09 -18.51
CA ASP A 64 -22.27 1.55 -17.37
C ASP A 64 -22.46 3.07 -17.19
N ALA A 65 -22.48 3.83 -18.27
CA ALA A 65 -22.74 5.27 -18.26
C ALA A 65 -24.13 5.62 -17.68
N ARG A 66 -25.19 4.95 -18.17
CA ARG A 66 -26.57 5.15 -17.65
C ARG A 66 -26.67 4.76 -16.18
N HIS A 67 -25.99 3.70 -15.77
CA HIS A 67 -25.97 3.25 -14.40
C HIS A 67 -25.31 4.29 -13.47
N LEU A 68 -24.15 4.83 -13.87
CA LEU A 68 -23.49 5.92 -13.13
C LEU A 68 -24.38 7.17 -13.04
N ALA A 69 -25.03 7.57 -14.14
CA ALA A 69 -25.96 8.70 -14.14
C ALA A 69 -27.12 8.49 -13.16
N ARG A 70 -27.70 7.27 -13.14
CA ARG A 70 -28.75 6.93 -12.18
C ARG A 70 -28.28 6.99 -10.74
N LEU A 71 -27.12 6.41 -10.42
CA LEU A 71 -26.56 6.46 -9.07
C LEU A 71 -26.24 7.89 -8.64
N LEU A 72 -25.76 8.71 -9.57
CA LEU A 72 -25.50 10.13 -9.33
C LEU A 72 -26.80 10.87 -9.00
N HIS A 73 -27.86 10.67 -9.79
CA HIS A 73 -29.18 11.27 -9.56
C HIS A 73 -29.77 10.87 -8.20
N LEU A 74 -29.54 9.63 -7.76
CA LEU A 74 -30.00 9.12 -6.46
C LEU A 74 -29.11 9.54 -5.28
N GLY A 75 -27.97 10.22 -5.52
CA GLY A 75 -27.00 10.55 -4.47
C GLY A 75 -26.25 9.34 -3.90
N GLU A 76 -26.23 8.22 -4.62
CA GLU A 76 -25.61 6.95 -4.17
C GLU A 76 -24.14 6.79 -4.62
N ILE A 77 -23.56 7.81 -5.26
CA ILE A 77 -22.15 7.80 -5.66
C ILE A 77 -21.26 7.98 -4.44
N VAL A 78 -20.43 6.98 -4.17
CA VAL A 78 -19.33 7.09 -3.22
C VAL A 78 -18.09 7.56 -3.98
N ALA A 79 -17.78 8.86 -3.85
CA ALA A 79 -16.64 9.44 -4.51
C ALA A 79 -15.31 9.06 -3.83
N VAL A 80 -14.25 8.87 -4.63
CA VAL A 80 -12.87 8.80 -4.14
C VAL A 80 -12.30 10.21 -4.01
N ALA A 81 -11.43 10.41 -3.02
CA ALA A 81 -10.68 11.66 -2.92
C ALA A 81 -9.71 11.78 -4.10
N ILE A 82 -9.79 12.91 -4.81
CA ILE A 82 -8.87 13.25 -5.89
C ILE A 82 -7.52 13.65 -5.26
N PRO A 83 -6.43 12.93 -5.54
CA PRO A 83 -5.12 13.27 -5.00
C PRO A 83 -4.58 14.54 -5.64
N THR A 84 -3.67 15.25 -4.94
CA THR A 84 -2.87 16.29 -5.61
C THR A 84 -1.92 15.65 -6.63
N VAL A 85 -1.37 16.48 -7.52
CA VAL A 85 -0.39 16.01 -8.53
C VAL A 85 0.82 15.38 -7.85
N GLU A 86 1.31 16.00 -6.78
CA GLU A 86 2.46 15.52 -6.00
C GLU A 86 2.14 14.19 -5.30
N GLN A 87 0.92 14.04 -4.80
CA GLN A 87 0.50 12.80 -4.17
C GLN A 87 0.34 11.66 -5.19
N GLU A 88 -0.17 11.95 -6.38
CA GLU A 88 -0.29 10.96 -7.46
C GLU A 88 1.10 10.51 -7.92
N ALA A 89 2.02 11.45 -8.17
CA ALA A 89 3.41 11.15 -8.53
C ALA A 89 4.14 10.32 -7.45
N ALA A 90 3.95 10.66 -6.16
CA ALA A 90 4.51 9.89 -5.06
C ALA A 90 3.93 8.47 -4.99
N ARG A 91 2.63 8.29 -5.26
CA ARG A 91 1.99 6.96 -5.36
C ARG A 91 2.57 6.15 -6.51
N ASP A 92 2.76 6.74 -7.67
CA ASP A 92 3.34 6.04 -8.82
C ASP A 92 4.76 5.59 -8.53
N MET A 93 5.57 6.41 -7.88
CA MET A 93 6.93 6.05 -7.47
C MET A 93 6.94 4.87 -6.48
N VAL A 94 6.15 4.90 -5.41
CA VAL A 94 6.13 3.80 -4.44
C VAL A 94 5.55 2.51 -5.02
N ARG A 95 4.64 2.60 -5.99
CA ARG A 95 4.11 1.45 -6.73
C ARG A 95 5.12 0.89 -7.71
N ALA A 96 5.84 1.73 -8.46
CA ALA A 96 6.95 1.29 -9.30
C ALA A 96 8.04 0.57 -8.49
N ARG A 97 8.31 1.05 -7.27
CA ARG A 97 9.22 0.37 -6.33
C ARG A 97 8.67 -0.98 -5.86
N GLU A 98 7.37 -1.09 -5.63
CA GLU A 98 6.72 -2.35 -5.27
C GLU A 98 6.76 -3.36 -6.41
N ASP A 99 6.49 -2.93 -7.62
CA ASP A 99 6.59 -3.77 -8.83
C ASP A 99 8.03 -4.28 -8.99
N CYS A 100 9.02 -3.39 -8.83
CA CYS A 100 10.43 -3.77 -8.85
C CYS A 100 10.79 -4.79 -7.76
N ARG A 101 10.16 -4.74 -6.59
CA ARG A 101 10.33 -5.77 -5.56
C ARG A 101 9.82 -7.12 -6.03
N GLY A 102 8.67 -7.14 -6.72
CA GLY A 102 8.11 -8.34 -7.34
C GLY A 102 9.02 -8.92 -8.41
N ASP A 103 9.53 -8.08 -9.31
CA ASP A 103 10.46 -8.45 -10.35
C ASP A 103 11.75 -9.06 -9.79
N LEU A 104 12.30 -8.43 -8.73
CA LEU A 104 13.49 -8.92 -8.05
C LEU A 104 13.26 -10.31 -7.42
N MET A 105 12.11 -10.53 -6.77
CA MET A 105 11.77 -11.84 -6.22
C MET A 105 11.66 -12.90 -7.32
N THR A 106 11.05 -12.55 -8.44
CA THR A 106 10.93 -13.42 -9.61
C THR A 106 12.30 -13.76 -10.20
N ALA A 107 13.18 -12.77 -10.37
CA ALA A 107 14.55 -12.97 -10.86
C ALA A 107 15.36 -13.87 -9.90
N ARG A 108 15.28 -13.64 -8.60
CA ARG A 108 15.89 -14.50 -7.57
C ARG A 108 15.41 -15.93 -7.66
N HIS A 109 14.12 -16.16 -7.83
CA HIS A 109 13.56 -17.51 -7.99
C HIS A 109 14.06 -18.18 -9.26
N ARG A 110 14.14 -17.47 -10.39
CA ARG A 110 14.66 -18.01 -11.66
C ARG A 110 16.09 -18.49 -11.52
N VAL A 111 16.98 -17.66 -10.97
CA VAL A 111 18.39 -18.04 -10.74
C VAL A 111 18.47 -19.24 -9.77
N SER A 112 17.79 -19.19 -8.63
CA SER A 112 17.82 -20.29 -7.65
C SER A 112 17.32 -21.62 -8.24
N LYS A 113 16.23 -21.58 -9.03
CA LYS A 113 15.64 -22.80 -9.61
C LYS A 113 16.48 -23.36 -10.74
N LEU A 114 17.18 -22.49 -11.50
CA LEU A 114 18.13 -22.93 -12.52
C LEU A 114 19.28 -23.69 -11.86
N LEU A 115 19.94 -23.10 -10.84
CA LEU A 115 21.03 -23.72 -10.10
C LEU A 115 20.59 -25.04 -9.44
N LEU A 116 19.42 -25.04 -8.78
CA LEU A 116 18.90 -26.23 -8.11
C LEU A 116 18.68 -27.40 -9.11
N ARG A 117 18.19 -27.13 -10.33
CA ARG A 117 18.05 -28.19 -11.36
C ARG A 117 19.39 -28.79 -11.79
N GLN A 118 20.48 -28.06 -11.62
CA GLN A 118 21.84 -28.54 -11.87
C GLN A 118 22.50 -29.14 -10.64
N GLY A 119 21.77 -29.33 -9.54
CA GLY A 119 22.32 -29.85 -8.28
C GLY A 119 23.22 -28.86 -7.55
N ILE A 120 23.25 -27.59 -7.95
CA ILE A 120 24.12 -26.57 -7.38
C ILE A 120 23.38 -25.86 -6.26
N VAL A 121 23.92 -25.94 -5.05
CA VAL A 121 23.36 -25.33 -3.84
C VAL A 121 24.42 -24.50 -3.15
N TYR A 122 24.04 -23.31 -2.67
CA TYR A 122 24.92 -22.46 -1.89
C TYR A 122 24.89 -22.83 -0.41
N TYR A 123 26.07 -23.19 0.11
CA TYR A 123 26.25 -23.56 1.53
C TYR A 123 27.02 -22.47 2.33
N GLY A 124 27.38 -21.35 1.71
CA GLY A 124 28.18 -20.28 2.34
C GLY A 124 27.42 -19.36 3.32
N GLY A 125 26.22 -19.78 3.74
CA GLY A 125 25.40 -19.02 4.71
C GLY A 125 24.10 -18.48 4.11
N ARG A 126 23.71 -17.27 4.53
CA ARG A 126 22.44 -16.66 4.08
C ARG A 126 22.53 -16.25 2.61
N ALA A 127 21.52 -16.68 1.83
CA ALA A 127 21.37 -16.27 0.44
C ALA A 127 21.06 -14.76 0.30
N TRP A 128 21.36 -14.22 -0.89
CA TRP A 128 21.10 -12.80 -1.27
C TRP A 128 21.89 -11.78 -0.43
N THR A 129 23.08 -12.17 0.01
CA THR A 129 24.11 -11.30 0.60
C THR A 129 25.21 -11.06 -0.44
N GLY A 130 26.10 -10.09 -0.19
CA GLY A 130 27.26 -9.84 -1.05
C GLY A 130 28.13 -11.09 -1.27
N LYS A 131 28.31 -11.94 -0.23
CA LYS A 131 29.01 -13.24 -0.39
C LYS A 131 28.30 -14.18 -1.34
N HIS A 132 26.97 -14.26 -1.27
CA HIS A 132 26.17 -15.08 -2.20
C HIS A 132 26.25 -14.53 -3.62
N GLU A 133 26.19 -13.20 -3.81
CA GLU A 133 26.35 -12.59 -5.13
C GLU A 133 27.73 -12.88 -5.73
N LEU A 134 28.81 -12.74 -4.95
CA LEU A 134 30.16 -13.13 -5.40
C LEU A 134 30.20 -14.60 -5.86
N TRP A 135 29.61 -15.49 -5.08
CA TRP A 135 29.50 -16.90 -5.44
C TRP A 135 28.65 -17.10 -6.71
N LEU A 136 27.54 -16.41 -6.89
CA LEU A 136 26.77 -16.45 -8.14
C LEU A 136 27.64 -16.04 -9.35
N ARG A 137 28.50 -15.04 -9.21
CA ARG A 137 29.40 -14.57 -10.28
C ARG A 137 30.42 -15.61 -10.71
N THR A 138 30.72 -16.63 -9.88
CA THR A 138 31.68 -17.71 -10.21
C THR A 138 31.04 -18.90 -10.91
N GLN A 139 29.72 -18.95 -11.01
CA GLN A 139 29.07 -20.11 -11.64
C GLN A 139 29.32 -20.16 -13.13
N ARG A 140 29.68 -21.35 -13.64
CA ARG A 140 29.94 -21.63 -15.06
C ARG A 140 29.32 -22.96 -15.43
N PHE A 141 28.93 -23.08 -16.69
CA PHE A 141 28.30 -24.28 -17.23
C PHE A 141 28.94 -24.68 -18.54
N ASP A 142 29.24 -25.95 -18.71
CA ASP A 142 29.90 -26.48 -19.92
C ASP A 142 28.99 -26.46 -21.18
N THR A 143 27.67 -26.52 -20.94
CA THR A 143 26.69 -26.47 -22.02
C THR A 143 26.39 -25.01 -22.40
N PRO A 144 26.72 -24.57 -23.66
CA PRO A 144 26.55 -23.16 -24.05
C PRO A 144 25.13 -22.60 -23.85
N GLY A 145 24.10 -23.38 -24.17
CA GLY A 145 22.72 -22.96 -23.97
C GLY A 145 22.34 -22.76 -22.49
N LEU A 146 22.90 -23.57 -21.57
CA LEU A 146 22.70 -23.43 -20.15
C LEU A 146 23.46 -22.21 -19.61
N GLN A 147 24.70 -21.98 -20.07
CA GLN A 147 25.46 -20.78 -19.71
C GLN A 147 24.71 -19.52 -20.13
N GLN A 148 24.21 -19.44 -21.35
CA GLN A 148 23.44 -18.29 -21.84
C GLN A 148 22.15 -18.08 -21.02
N ALA A 149 21.44 -19.17 -20.69
CA ALA A 149 20.24 -19.07 -19.86
C ALA A 149 20.55 -18.58 -18.43
N TYR A 150 21.69 -19.00 -17.86
CA TYR A 150 22.15 -18.51 -16.56
C TYR A 150 22.53 -17.04 -16.62
N ASP A 151 23.33 -16.63 -17.59
CA ASP A 151 23.78 -15.26 -17.75
C ASP A 151 22.59 -14.31 -17.91
N ALA A 152 21.61 -14.65 -18.76
CA ALA A 152 20.38 -13.87 -18.91
C ALA A 152 19.56 -13.76 -17.62
N ALA A 153 19.44 -14.84 -16.84
CA ALA A 153 18.73 -14.83 -15.59
C ALA A 153 19.47 -14.01 -14.51
N PHE A 154 20.81 -14.07 -14.52
CA PHE A 154 21.64 -13.33 -13.59
C PHE A 154 21.69 -11.83 -13.92
N ASP A 155 21.77 -11.45 -15.19
CA ASP A 155 21.66 -10.05 -15.64
C ASP A 155 20.31 -9.43 -15.26
N ALA A 156 19.22 -10.17 -15.45
CA ALA A 156 17.90 -9.72 -15.01
C ALA A 156 17.84 -9.47 -13.48
N LEU A 157 18.53 -10.32 -12.71
CA LEU A 157 18.66 -10.13 -11.24
C LEU A 157 19.43 -8.85 -10.90
N LEU A 158 20.58 -8.62 -11.54
CA LEU A 158 21.41 -7.43 -11.30
C LEU A 158 20.68 -6.15 -11.70
N THR A 159 20.01 -6.17 -12.85
CA THR A 159 19.18 -5.05 -13.31
C THR A 159 18.06 -4.72 -12.34
N ALA A 160 17.38 -5.74 -11.79
CA ALA A 160 16.33 -5.52 -10.80
C ALA A 160 16.87 -4.98 -9.46
N LEU A 161 18.08 -5.39 -9.07
CA LEU A 161 18.78 -4.85 -7.88
C LEU A 161 19.12 -3.36 -8.06
N ASP A 162 19.76 -2.99 -9.19
CA ASP A 162 20.12 -1.60 -9.47
C ASP A 162 18.87 -0.69 -9.53
N ARG A 163 17.84 -1.16 -10.22
CA ARG A 163 16.56 -0.44 -10.33
C ARG A 163 15.91 -0.23 -8.96
N ARG A 164 15.92 -1.24 -8.08
CA ARG A 164 15.45 -1.11 -6.70
C ARG A 164 16.25 -0.05 -5.95
N ASP A 165 17.58 -0.11 -6.02
CA ASP A 165 18.45 0.78 -5.26
C ASP A 165 18.34 2.24 -5.72
N ARG A 166 18.10 2.47 -7.02
CA ARG A 166 17.78 3.80 -7.54
C ARG A 166 16.46 4.31 -6.99
N LEU A 167 15.39 3.51 -7.06
CA LEU A 167 14.08 3.91 -6.54
C LEU A 167 14.10 4.13 -5.02
N ASP A 168 14.86 3.33 -4.27
CA ASP A 168 15.02 3.52 -2.83
C ASP A 168 15.68 4.87 -2.51
N ARG A 169 16.74 5.27 -3.24
CA ARG A 169 17.40 6.58 -3.09
C ARG A 169 16.47 7.76 -3.41
N GLU A 170 15.71 7.66 -4.51
CA GLU A 170 14.75 8.71 -4.89
C GLU A 170 13.62 8.86 -3.84
N ILE A 171 13.10 7.76 -3.34
CA ILE A 171 12.10 7.78 -2.26
C ILE A 171 12.69 8.39 -0.99
N GLU A 172 13.93 8.07 -0.63
CA GLU A 172 14.60 8.65 0.53
C GLU A 172 14.80 10.16 0.37
N ALA A 173 15.16 10.64 -0.82
CA ALA A 173 15.29 12.06 -1.13
C ALA A 173 13.95 12.79 -0.98
N LEU A 174 12.87 12.25 -1.53
CA LEU A 174 11.51 12.81 -1.37
C LEU A 174 11.02 12.75 0.09
N ALA A 175 11.34 11.69 0.81
CA ALA A 175 11.01 11.57 2.22
C ALA A 175 11.70 12.63 3.08
N ALA A 176 12.90 13.05 2.68
CA ALA A 176 13.67 14.07 3.37
C ALA A 176 13.20 15.51 3.08
N ASN A 177 12.71 15.76 1.85
CA ASN A 177 12.34 17.11 1.39
C ASN A 177 11.12 17.08 0.46
N SER A 178 9.93 17.00 1.02
CA SER A 178 8.65 17.10 0.32
C SER A 178 7.52 17.43 1.29
N ILE A 179 6.31 17.61 0.76
CA ILE A 179 5.09 17.78 1.57
C ILE A 179 4.83 16.60 2.53
N PHE A 180 5.42 15.43 2.27
CA PHE A 180 5.27 14.23 3.09
C PHE A 180 6.27 14.16 4.25
N THR A 181 7.32 14.96 4.24
CA THR A 181 8.43 14.92 5.23
C THR A 181 7.94 14.97 6.69
N PRO A 182 7.00 15.86 7.08
CA PRO A 182 6.52 15.89 8.46
C PRO A 182 5.86 14.58 8.87
N VAL A 183 4.98 14.04 8.05
CA VAL A 183 4.31 12.75 8.32
C VAL A 183 5.31 11.60 8.36
N VAL A 184 6.26 11.56 7.42
CA VAL A 184 7.30 10.53 7.37
C VAL A 184 8.14 10.50 8.65
N ARG A 185 8.57 11.67 9.15
CA ARG A 185 9.34 11.78 10.39
C ARG A 185 8.53 11.26 11.59
N ARG A 186 7.26 11.63 11.69
CA ARG A 186 6.39 11.17 12.78
C ARG A 186 6.14 9.65 12.72
N LEU A 187 5.79 9.10 11.55
CA LEU A 187 5.60 7.66 11.37
C LEU A 187 6.87 6.85 11.62
N GLY A 188 8.03 7.41 11.28
CA GLY A 188 9.35 6.83 11.54
C GLY A 188 9.65 6.56 13.02
N CYS A 189 8.88 7.12 13.94
CA CYS A 189 8.97 6.82 15.37
C CYS A 189 8.47 5.41 15.72
N LEU A 190 7.77 4.74 14.81
CA LEU A 190 7.26 3.39 15.01
C LEU A 190 8.30 2.33 14.59
N ARG A 191 8.44 1.30 15.39
CA ARG A 191 9.26 0.13 15.08
C ARG A 191 8.68 -0.60 13.85
N GLY A 192 9.54 -1.01 12.93
CA GLY A 192 9.11 -1.66 11.67
C GLY A 192 8.65 -0.70 10.58
N VAL A 193 8.48 0.59 10.90
CA VAL A 193 8.16 1.64 9.93
C VAL A 193 9.47 2.36 9.56
N SER A 194 10.14 1.89 8.50
CA SER A 194 11.31 2.54 7.91
C SER A 194 10.93 3.81 7.15
N THR A 195 11.90 4.58 6.67
CA THR A 195 11.65 5.75 5.79
C THR A 195 10.82 5.37 4.57
N LEU A 196 11.19 4.29 3.88
CA LEU A 196 10.43 3.78 2.72
C LEU A 196 8.99 3.39 3.10
N THR A 197 8.81 2.70 4.23
CA THR A 197 7.47 2.31 4.71
C THR A 197 6.64 3.54 5.09
N ALA A 198 7.25 4.50 5.79
CA ALA A 198 6.58 5.74 6.20
C ALA A 198 6.16 6.57 4.99
N PHE A 199 7.05 6.75 4.00
CA PHE A 199 6.75 7.45 2.76
C PHE A 199 5.66 6.73 1.95
N GLY A 200 5.75 5.40 1.82
CA GLY A 200 4.72 4.60 1.15
C GLY A 200 3.34 4.77 1.80
N LEU A 201 3.26 4.74 3.13
CA LEU A 201 2.00 4.97 3.85
C LEU A 201 1.50 6.41 3.67
N ALA A 202 2.39 7.41 3.72
CA ALA A 202 2.03 8.81 3.52
C ALA A 202 1.48 9.06 2.11
N ALA A 203 2.15 8.56 1.06
CA ALA A 203 1.73 8.69 -0.32
C ALA A 203 0.40 7.97 -0.60
N GLU A 204 0.24 6.73 -0.13
CA GLU A 204 -0.96 5.92 -0.40
C GLU A 204 -2.19 6.43 0.34
N ILE A 205 -2.07 6.93 1.57
CA ILE A 205 -3.20 7.44 2.34
C ILE A 205 -3.50 8.89 1.98
N GLY A 206 -2.47 9.72 1.85
CA GLY A 206 -2.57 11.14 1.52
C GLY A 206 -3.15 11.95 2.69
N ASP A 207 -4.37 12.41 2.56
CA ASP A 207 -5.05 13.15 3.62
C ASP A 207 -5.51 12.22 4.75
N TRP A 208 -4.81 12.27 5.88
CA TRP A 208 -5.09 11.50 7.08
C TRP A 208 -6.26 12.06 7.89
N THR A 209 -6.60 13.34 7.72
CA THR A 209 -7.65 14.02 8.50
C THR A 209 -9.05 13.52 8.15
N ARG A 210 -9.25 13.02 6.93
CA ARG A 210 -10.50 12.37 6.50
C ARG A 210 -10.80 11.04 7.20
N LEU A 211 -9.84 10.51 7.96
CA LEU A 211 -9.94 9.25 8.68
C LEU A 211 -9.96 9.48 10.18
N SER A 212 -10.22 8.45 10.92
CA SER A 212 -10.12 8.40 12.39
C SER A 212 -9.38 7.13 12.81
N GLY A 213 -8.91 7.09 14.05
CA GLY A 213 -8.30 5.87 14.60
C GLY A 213 -9.23 4.65 14.58
N ARG A 214 -10.57 4.86 14.52
CA ARG A 214 -11.56 3.79 14.38
C ARG A 214 -11.77 3.37 12.92
N SER A 215 -11.81 4.32 12.00
CA SER A 215 -12.13 4.08 10.58
C SER A 215 -10.93 3.59 9.75
N ILE A 216 -9.68 3.97 10.10
CA ILE A 216 -8.50 3.63 9.31
C ILE A 216 -8.30 2.11 9.12
N GLY A 217 -8.62 1.31 10.15
CA GLY A 217 -8.54 -0.15 10.05
C GLY A 217 -9.52 -0.73 9.02
N ALA A 218 -10.73 -0.17 8.92
CA ALA A 218 -11.71 -0.55 7.91
C ALA A 218 -11.31 -0.05 6.52
N TYR A 219 -10.84 1.19 6.40
CA TYR A 219 -10.32 1.77 5.17
C TYR A 219 -9.20 0.93 4.54
N LEU A 220 -8.35 0.32 5.36
CA LEU A 220 -7.25 -0.54 4.94
C LEU A 220 -7.63 -2.03 4.83
N GLY A 221 -8.89 -2.40 5.09
CA GLY A 221 -9.36 -3.77 5.05
C GLY A 221 -8.71 -4.70 6.10
N LEU A 222 -8.34 -4.14 7.25
CA LEU A 222 -7.77 -4.85 8.40
C LEU A 222 -8.83 -5.21 9.45
N VAL A 223 -10.11 -5.04 9.15
CA VAL A 223 -11.24 -5.46 9.97
C VAL A 223 -11.74 -6.83 9.54
N ARG A 224 -12.33 -7.59 10.46
CA ARG A 224 -12.92 -8.89 10.15
C ARG A 224 -14.19 -8.72 9.32
N THR A 225 -14.46 -9.70 8.46
CA THR A 225 -15.80 -9.89 7.92
C THR A 225 -16.72 -10.39 9.03
N GLU A 226 -17.94 -9.92 9.05
CA GLU A 226 -18.95 -10.34 10.01
C GLU A 226 -20.28 -10.57 9.29
N TYR A 227 -20.87 -11.73 9.52
CA TYR A 227 -22.20 -12.12 9.06
C TYR A 227 -22.99 -12.53 10.29
N SER A 228 -23.54 -11.55 10.98
CA SER A 228 -24.28 -11.78 12.22
C SER A 228 -25.74 -11.46 12.02
N SER A 229 -26.62 -12.32 12.52
CA SER A 229 -28.07 -12.12 12.56
C SER A 229 -28.65 -12.60 13.88
N GLY A 230 -29.44 -11.79 14.56
CA GLY A 230 -30.02 -12.11 15.84
C GLY A 230 -28.94 -12.43 16.90
N SER A 231 -28.99 -13.59 17.51
CA SER A 231 -28.03 -14.07 18.51
C SER A 231 -26.79 -14.72 17.93
N THR A 232 -26.77 -14.98 16.62
CA THR A 232 -25.67 -15.70 15.96
C THR A 232 -24.61 -14.72 15.47
N ARG A 233 -23.35 -14.91 15.94
CA ARG A 233 -22.21 -14.09 15.51
C ARG A 233 -21.19 -14.94 14.73
N VAL A 234 -21.12 -14.74 13.41
CA VAL A 234 -20.14 -15.39 12.54
C VAL A 234 -19.10 -14.39 12.07
N GLN A 235 -17.84 -14.60 12.47
CA GLN A 235 -16.71 -13.76 12.07
C GLN A 235 -15.74 -14.53 11.17
N GLY A 236 -15.43 -13.97 10.01
CA GLY A 236 -14.47 -14.52 9.06
C GLY A 236 -13.08 -13.90 9.16
N GLY A 237 -12.32 -13.98 8.08
CA GLY A 237 -11.02 -13.37 7.92
C GLY A 237 -11.10 -11.84 7.81
N VAL A 238 -9.96 -11.19 7.55
CA VAL A 238 -9.95 -9.74 7.26
C VAL A 238 -10.58 -9.44 5.90
N THR A 239 -11.29 -8.33 5.79
CA THR A 239 -12.05 -7.96 4.58
C THR A 239 -11.18 -7.80 3.33
N LYS A 240 -9.92 -7.40 3.50
CA LYS A 240 -8.96 -7.10 2.41
C LYS A 240 -9.45 -6.04 1.41
N THR A 241 -10.45 -5.27 1.76
CA THR A 241 -10.92 -4.11 0.98
C THR A 241 -9.93 -2.95 1.04
N GLY A 242 -10.10 -1.96 0.16
CA GLY A 242 -9.27 -0.75 0.15
C GLY A 242 -7.83 -0.97 -0.29
N ASN A 243 -6.91 -0.11 0.17
CA ASN A 243 -5.54 -0.05 -0.33
C ASN A 243 -4.71 -1.27 0.09
N SER A 244 -4.40 -2.15 -0.88
CA SER A 244 -3.66 -3.39 -0.66
C SER A 244 -2.18 -3.15 -0.36
N HIS A 245 -1.57 -2.11 -0.96
CA HIS A 245 -0.17 -1.77 -0.74
C HIS A 245 0.05 -1.26 0.68
N ALA A 246 -0.73 -0.27 1.14
CA ALA A 246 -0.65 0.23 2.52
C ALA A 246 -0.93 -0.89 3.55
N ARG A 247 -1.91 -1.77 3.29
CA ARG A 247 -2.19 -2.94 4.15
C ARG A 247 -0.99 -3.88 4.25
N ARG A 248 -0.29 -4.16 3.13
CA ARG A 248 0.91 -5.00 3.12
C ARG A 248 2.03 -4.37 3.93
N LEU A 249 2.32 -3.07 3.72
CA LEU A 249 3.33 -2.35 4.48
C LEU A 249 3.09 -2.44 5.99
N LEU A 250 1.85 -2.27 6.43
CA LEU A 250 1.47 -2.39 7.84
C LEU A 250 1.58 -3.83 8.36
N ALA A 251 1.21 -4.82 7.54
CA ALA A 251 1.33 -6.23 7.92
C ALA A 251 2.80 -6.64 8.08
N GLU A 252 3.69 -6.17 7.22
CA GLU A 252 5.14 -6.39 7.33
C GLU A 252 5.71 -5.67 8.56
N ALA A 253 5.36 -4.40 8.77
CA ALA A 253 5.79 -3.62 9.92
C ALA A 253 5.33 -4.25 11.25
N ALA A 254 4.15 -4.84 11.29
CA ALA A 254 3.57 -5.45 12.49
C ALA A 254 4.42 -6.62 13.05
N TRP A 255 5.08 -7.41 12.18
CA TRP A 255 5.97 -8.49 12.60
C TRP A 255 7.15 -8.03 13.46
N HIS A 256 7.62 -6.80 13.26
CA HIS A 256 8.72 -6.24 14.03
C HIS A 256 8.37 -6.02 15.51
N HIS A 257 7.10 -5.99 15.88
CA HIS A 257 6.69 -5.84 17.28
C HIS A 257 6.67 -7.17 18.06
N ARG A 258 6.85 -8.33 17.42
CA ARG A 258 6.89 -9.64 18.08
C ARG A 258 8.14 -9.82 18.95
N PRO A 259 9.38 -9.61 18.45
CA PRO A 259 10.57 -9.74 19.27
C PRO A 259 10.60 -8.68 20.38
N ARG A 260 11.33 -9.00 21.48
CA ARG A 260 11.48 -8.10 22.63
C ARG A 260 11.74 -6.65 22.19
N TYR A 261 11.00 -5.73 22.79
CA TYR A 261 11.11 -4.32 22.46
C TYR A 261 12.42 -3.73 23.02
N ARG A 262 13.34 -3.42 22.13
CA ARG A 262 14.55 -2.66 22.39
C ARG A 262 14.78 -1.71 21.21
N PRO A 263 14.81 -0.38 21.43
CA PRO A 263 15.09 0.58 20.38
C PRO A 263 16.53 0.38 19.87
N GLY A 264 16.68 0.00 18.60
CA GLY A 264 17.96 -0.06 17.91
C GLY A 264 18.46 1.33 17.50
N GLN A 265 19.70 1.41 17.01
CA GLN A 265 20.33 2.67 16.60
C GLN A 265 19.53 3.41 15.51
N ASP A 266 19.04 2.69 14.51
CA ASP A 266 18.25 3.29 13.42
C ASP A 266 16.93 3.90 13.89
N LEU A 267 16.26 3.26 14.84
CA LEU A 267 15.02 3.81 15.42
C LEU A 267 15.34 5.07 16.26
N ARG A 268 16.46 5.09 16.99
CA ARG A 268 16.89 6.26 17.76
C ARG A 268 17.21 7.43 16.86
N ARG A 269 17.96 7.24 15.77
CA ARG A 269 18.22 8.30 14.77
C ARG A 269 16.93 8.91 14.20
N ARG A 270 15.91 8.08 13.93
CA ARG A 270 14.62 8.59 13.48
C ARG A 270 13.87 9.37 14.56
N TRP A 271 14.02 8.98 15.83
CA TRP A 271 13.49 9.74 16.95
C TRP A 271 14.13 11.12 17.10
N ASP A 272 15.42 11.21 16.83
CA ASP A 272 16.17 12.48 16.89
C ASP A 272 15.72 13.46 15.80
N ALA A 273 15.19 12.96 14.68
CA ALA A 273 14.65 13.74 13.59
C ALA A 273 13.14 14.11 13.74
N ALA A 274 12.50 13.65 14.82
CA ALA A 274 11.06 13.86 15.08
C ALA A 274 10.86 14.74 16.32
N SER A 275 9.67 15.37 16.41
CA SER A 275 9.30 16.17 17.57
C SER A 275 9.22 15.33 18.87
N PRO A 276 9.42 15.94 20.05
CA PRO A 276 9.28 15.27 21.34
C PRO A 276 7.92 14.59 21.51
N ALA A 277 6.84 15.21 21.02
CA ALA A 277 5.50 14.68 21.08
C ALA A 277 5.33 13.40 20.22
N ALA A 278 5.82 13.43 18.97
CA ALA A 278 5.81 12.27 18.08
C ALA A 278 6.66 11.12 18.65
N ARG A 279 7.84 11.44 19.19
CA ARG A 279 8.72 10.46 19.84
C ARG A 279 8.04 9.78 21.04
N ALA A 280 7.44 10.56 21.95
CA ALA A 280 6.75 10.03 23.11
C ALA A 280 5.57 9.12 22.69
N ARG A 281 4.79 9.55 21.70
CA ARG A 281 3.68 8.76 21.14
C ARG A 281 4.16 7.48 20.46
N GLY A 282 5.23 7.54 19.69
CA GLY A 282 5.87 6.38 19.07
C GLY A 282 6.40 5.37 20.11
N GLN A 283 7.01 5.84 21.19
CA GLN A 283 7.46 4.99 22.29
C GLN A 283 6.30 4.25 22.96
N ALA A 284 5.22 4.97 23.28
CA ALA A 284 4.01 4.39 23.87
C ALA A 284 3.39 3.32 22.94
N ALA A 285 3.30 3.62 21.64
CA ALA A 285 2.82 2.68 20.63
C ALA A 285 3.65 1.41 20.57
N ASN A 286 4.97 1.55 20.48
CA ASN A 286 5.90 0.41 20.38
C ASN A 286 5.82 -0.49 21.61
N ALA A 287 5.78 0.06 22.80
CA ALA A 287 5.64 -0.68 24.05
C ALA A 287 4.30 -1.44 24.10
N ARG A 288 3.20 -0.76 23.76
CA ARG A 288 1.86 -1.34 23.75
C ARG A 288 1.71 -2.48 22.72
N LEU A 289 2.19 -2.28 21.49
CA LEU A 289 2.12 -3.29 20.43
C LEU A 289 2.92 -4.54 20.80
N HIS A 290 4.11 -4.39 21.39
CA HIS A 290 4.88 -5.51 21.92
C HIS A 290 4.15 -6.22 23.05
N ALA A 291 3.66 -5.50 24.05
CA ALA A 291 2.90 -6.10 25.15
C ALA A 291 1.66 -6.87 24.67
N ARG A 292 1.03 -6.41 23.58
CA ARG A 292 -0.07 -7.12 22.94
C ARG A 292 0.38 -8.40 22.25
N TRP A 293 1.55 -8.41 21.58
CA TRP A 293 2.16 -9.60 21.03
C TRP A 293 2.42 -10.65 22.12
N VAL A 294 3.05 -10.26 23.22
CA VAL A 294 3.32 -11.15 24.37
C VAL A 294 2.04 -11.82 24.85
N ARG A 295 0.94 -11.08 24.97
CA ARG A 295 -0.37 -11.64 25.34
C ARG A 295 -0.93 -12.61 24.31
N PHE A 296 -0.70 -12.38 23.02
CA PHE A 296 -1.13 -13.32 21.98
C PHE A 296 -0.30 -14.61 21.99
N ASP A 297 1.02 -14.51 22.16
CA ASP A 297 1.91 -15.66 22.26
C ASP A 297 1.58 -16.50 23.51
N ALA A 298 1.34 -15.88 24.66
CA ALA A 298 0.90 -16.56 25.89
C ALA A 298 -0.43 -17.33 25.71
N ARG A 299 -1.33 -16.82 24.87
CA ARG A 299 -2.60 -17.48 24.52
C ARG A 299 -2.46 -18.46 23.35
N LYS A 300 -1.25 -18.77 22.89
CA LYS A 300 -0.95 -19.65 21.74
C LYS A 300 -1.76 -19.28 20.49
N LYS A 301 -2.02 -17.98 20.29
CA LYS A 301 -2.76 -17.53 19.12
C LYS A 301 -1.93 -17.70 17.85
N CYS A 302 -2.57 -18.20 16.78
CA CYS A 302 -1.90 -18.33 15.48
C CYS A 302 -1.18 -17.02 15.10
N PRO A 303 0.14 -17.05 14.80
CA PRO A 303 0.95 -15.85 14.61
C PRO A 303 0.45 -14.93 13.49
N VAL A 304 -0.06 -15.50 12.39
CA VAL A 304 -0.61 -14.70 11.26
C VAL A 304 -1.86 -13.93 11.69
N VAL A 305 -2.73 -14.55 12.50
CA VAL A 305 -3.94 -13.92 13.04
C VAL A 305 -3.57 -12.85 14.06
N ALA A 306 -2.57 -13.10 14.89
CA ALA A 306 -2.03 -12.12 15.83
C ALA A 306 -1.44 -10.92 15.08
N ASN A 307 -0.64 -11.18 14.03
CA ASN A 307 -0.05 -10.13 13.20
C ASN A 307 -1.09 -9.22 12.55
N ALA A 308 -2.17 -9.77 12.00
CA ALA A 308 -3.26 -8.98 11.45
C ALA A 308 -3.93 -8.06 12.50
N ALA A 309 -4.07 -8.54 13.72
CA ALA A 309 -4.60 -7.74 14.83
C ALA A 309 -3.63 -6.62 15.28
N ILE A 310 -2.32 -6.89 15.24
CA ILE A 310 -1.28 -5.89 15.49
C ILE A 310 -1.24 -4.87 14.36
N ALA A 311 -1.29 -5.30 13.09
CA ALA A 311 -1.31 -4.40 11.92
C ALA A 311 -2.50 -3.44 11.97
N ARG A 312 -3.68 -3.91 12.39
CA ARG A 312 -4.85 -3.05 12.59
C ARG A 312 -4.62 -1.98 13.67
N GLU A 313 -4.03 -2.36 14.81
CA GLU A 313 -3.72 -1.39 15.87
C GLU A 313 -2.61 -0.44 15.45
N LEU A 314 -1.58 -0.95 14.74
CA LEU A 314 -0.51 -0.14 14.17
C LEU A 314 -1.05 0.92 13.21
N ALA A 315 -2.06 0.59 12.39
CA ALA A 315 -2.73 1.57 11.53
C ALA A 315 -3.33 2.74 12.34
N GLY A 316 -3.96 2.45 13.48
CA GLY A 316 -4.46 3.49 14.39
C GLY A 316 -3.36 4.36 14.98
N TRP A 317 -2.21 3.78 15.33
CA TRP A 317 -1.04 4.54 15.79
C TRP A 317 -0.41 5.37 14.68
N CYS A 318 -0.35 4.85 13.45
CA CYS A 318 0.09 5.63 12.29
C CYS A 318 -0.82 6.84 12.06
N TRP A 319 -2.15 6.64 12.10
CA TRP A 319 -3.10 7.75 12.01
C TRP A 319 -2.85 8.79 13.10
N SER A 320 -2.76 8.34 14.35
CA SER A 320 -2.56 9.21 15.51
C SER A 320 -1.27 10.04 15.46
N LEU A 321 -0.22 9.53 14.82
CA LEU A 321 1.03 10.25 14.58
C LEU A 321 0.92 11.17 13.36
N ALA A 322 0.23 10.74 12.32
CA ALA A 322 0.10 11.52 11.10
C ALA A 322 -0.71 12.82 11.29
N VAL A 323 -1.74 12.79 12.16
CA VAL A 323 -2.61 13.94 12.49
C VAL A 323 -2.16 14.69 13.76
N LEU A 324 -0.97 14.40 14.26
CA LEU A 324 -0.44 15.09 15.43
C LEU A 324 -0.08 16.53 15.02
N ASP A 325 -0.74 17.50 15.67
CA ASP A 325 -0.40 18.90 15.54
C ASP A 325 0.93 19.17 16.28
N GLU A 326 1.86 19.86 15.61
CA GLU A 326 3.17 20.24 16.15
C GLU A 326 3.21 21.73 16.45
#